data_3090f9197d300aef689bc096dc5d98eb
#
_entry.id   3090f9197d300aef689bc096dc5d98eb
#
_cell.length_a   1.000
_cell.length_b   1.000
_cell.length_c   1.000
_cell.angle_alpha   90.00
_cell.angle_beta   90.00
_cell.angle_gamma   90.00
#
_symmetry.space_group_name_H-M   'P 1'
#
loop_
_entity.id
_entity.type
_entity.pdbx_description
1 polymer ?
#
loop_
_entity_poly.entity_id
_entity_poly.type
_entity_poly.pdbx_seq_one_letter_code
_entity_poly.pdbx_strand_id
1 'polypeptide(L)'
;MDYFNHIDMMARGGAISLLALWSWILLRDHGPSLAARLAVLMNAAICCYLLVTAGWYREPNIFGLFLALGAGATPGLFWLFTRAWFSDEDRVKPGAVLLVALSVINTGVTQLSFPEDGPFNAVSGVLFRVAMLAFAAAAFWEVWKSREGDLVEPRRKMRPRIIAVVGFYVVVIAFAEVAAHNEIADKSIIRIVGSTIILVVLAFCAALFQMRQADLFGPTAPVQRSNLPKAQPDDGLSEKLLAHMAREMAHRDETLSIAKLAQQLGEQEYRLRRTINQQLGHRNFTSFLNGYRLAEVKAALSDPTQKDVPIITIALDAGFGSLGPFNRAFREAEGMTPSAFRALKAG
;
A
#
# COMPACT_ATOMS: atom_id res chain seq x y z
N MET A 1 -24.72 7.21 34.08
CA MET A 1 -23.70 6.82 33.11
C MET A 1 -24.43 5.87 32.12
N ASP A 2 -24.68 6.35 30.92
CA ASP A 2 -25.65 5.74 30.02
C ASP A 2 -25.19 4.39 29.47
N TYR A 3 -26.09 3.43 29.32
CA TYR A 3 -25.84 2.13 28.70
C TYR A 3 -25.06 2.25 27.37
N PHE A 4 -25.30 3.31 26.61
CA PHE A 4 -24.57 3.62 25.38
C PHE A 4 -23.05 3.78 25.59
N ASN A 5 -22.60 4.39 26.69
CA ASN A 5 -21.17 4.54 26.96
C ASN A 5 -20.49 3.21 27.27
N HIS A 6 -21.20 2.28 27.92
CA HIS A 6 -20.66 0.94 28.20
C HIS A 6 -20.53 0.12 26.91
N ILE A 7 -21.54 0.18 26.04
CA ILE A 7 -21.50 -0.53 24.74
C ILE A 7 -20.37 0.03 23.85
N ASP A 8 -20.24 1.36 23.77
CA ASP A 8 -19.16 2.00 23.02
C ASP A 8 -17.78 1.58 23.54
N MET A 9 -17.58 1.59 24.86
CA MET A 9 -16.31 1.16 25.48
C MET A 9 -16.00 -0.33 25.21
N MET A 10 -17.01 -1.21 25.32
CA MET A 10 -16.85 -2.63 25.04
C MET A 10 -16.50 -2.86 23.56
N ALA A 11 -17.17 -2.16 22.65
CA ALA A 11 -16.92 -2.25 21.23
C ALA A 11 -15.50 -1.75 20.86
N ARG A 12 -15.03 -0.66 21.47
CA ARG A 12 -13.64 -0.15 21.31
C ARG A 12 -12.63 -1.16 21.83
N GLY A 13 -12.85 -1.71 23.03
CA GLY A 13 -12.00 -2.76 23.60
C GLY A 13 -11.91 -3.98 22.69
N GLY A 14 -13.03 -4.44 22.14
CA GLY A 14 -13.08 -5.52 21.18
C GLY A 14 -12.29 -5.20 19.90
N ALA A 15 -12.48 -4.01 19.33
CA ALA A 15 -11.75 -3.58 18.14
C ALA A 15 -10.23 -3.49 18.38
N ILE A 16 -9.80 -2.93 19.51
CA ILE A 16 -8.38 -2.85 19.89
C ILE A 16 -7.79 -4.27 20.04
N SER A 17 -8.51 -5.18 20.69
CA SER A 17 -8.06 -6.57 20.87
C SER A 17 -7.90 -7.29 19.53
N LEU A 18 -8.84 -7.10 18.59
CA LEU A 18 -8.75 -7.68 17.24
C LEU A 18 -7.57 -7.08 16.45
N LEU A 19 -7.37 -5.78 16.52
CA LEU A 19 -6.23 -5.12 15.85
C LEU A 19 -4.89 -5.58 16.44
N ALA A 20 -4.81 -5.76 17.76
CA ALA A 20 -3.62 -6.27 18.43
C ALA A 20 -3.33 -7.73 18.02
N LEU A 21 -4.36 -8.60 18.04
CA LEU A 21 -4.23 -9.98 17.58
C LEU A 21 -3.79 -10.06 16.12
N TRP A 22 -4.42 -9.26 15.25
CA TRP A 22 -4.06 -9.17 13.84
C TRP A 22 -2.61 -8.70 13.66
N SER A 23 -2.20 -7.67 14.39
CA SER A 23 -0.84 -7.15 14.34
C SER A 23 0.18 -8.21 14.79
N TRP A 24 -0.13 -8.97 15.83
CA TRP A 24 0.73 -10.07 16.28
C TRP A 24 0.87 -11.15 15.20
N ILE A 25 -0.23 -11.57 14.56
CA ILE A 25 -0.21 -12.55 13.48
C ILE A 25 0.63 -12.03 12.29
N LEU A 26 0.45 -10.76 11.90
CA LEU A 26 1.23 -10.16 10.82
C LEU A 26 2.73 -10.14 11.12
N LEU A 27 3.13 -9.78 12.34
CA LEU A 27 4.54 -9.77 12.74
C LEU A 27 5.13 -11.18 12.78
N ARG A 28 4.37 -12.14 13.30
CA ARG A 28 4.80 -13.53 13.39
C ARG A 28 5.01 -14.17 12.01
N ASP A 29 4.03 -13.99 11.12
CA ASP A 29 3.97 -14.72 9.85
C ASP A 29 4.58 -13.94 8.68
N HIS A 30 4.55 -12.60 8.72
CA HIS A 30 4.95 -11.71 7.63
C HIS A 30 5.86 -10.56 8.05
N GLY A 31 6.53 -10.65 9.21
CA GLY A 31 7.39 -9.60 9.76
C GLY A 31 8.46 -9.02 8.83
N PRO A 32 9.05 -9.77 7.88
CA PRO A 32 9.96 -9.20 6.88
C PRO A 32 9.29 -8.26 5.86
N SER A 33 7.98 -8.40 5.61
CA SER A 33 7.24 -7.61 4.63
C SER A 33 7.05 -6.16 5.10
N LEU A 34 7.41 -5.19 4.25
CA LEU A 34 7.16 -3.77 4.52
C LEU A 34 5.66 -3.48 4.70
N ALA A 35 4.81 -4.06 3.86
CA ALA A 35 3.36 -3.88 3.95
C ALA A 35 2.81 -4.38 5.31
N ALA A 36 3.31 -5.51 5.82
CA ALA A 36 2.90 -6.03 7.12
C ALA A 36 3.34 -5.11 8.26
N ARG A 37 4.57 -4.59 8.24
CA ARG A 37 5.06 -3.63 9.25
C ARG A 37 4.27 -2.33 9.25
N LEU A 38 3.94 -1.80 8.07
CA LEU A 38 3.13 -0.59 7.93
C LEU A 38 1.68 -0.83 8.38
N ALA A 39 1.11 -2.02 8.12
CA ALA A 39 -0.19 -2.41 8.64
C ALA A 39 -0.20 -2.45 10.18
N VAL A 40 0.84 -2.97 10.81
CA VAL A 40 0.99 -2.98 12.29
C VAL A 40 1.07 -1.57 12.85
N LEU A 41 1.88 -0.69 12.23
CA LEU A 41 1.97 0.72 12.64
C LEU A 41 0.62 1.44 12.46
N MET A 42 -0.08 1.19 11.36
CA MET A 42 -1.41 1.72 11.11
C MET A 42 -2.42 1.22 12.16
N ASN A 43 -2.41 -0.07 12.51
CA ASN A 43 -3.27 -0.63 13.56
C ASN A 43 -3.00 0.03 14.91
N ALA A 44 -1.73 0.25 15.27
CA ALA A 44 -1.36 0.98 16.49
C ALA A 44 -1.88 2.43 16.47
N ALA A 45 -1.79 3.11 15.34
CA ALA A 45 -2.34 4.47 15.18
C ALA A 45 -3.86 4.49 15.30
N ILE A 46 -4.57 3.49 14.74
CA ILE A 46 -6.02 3.33 14.91
C ILE A 46 -6.37 3.06 16.37
N CYS A 47 -5.59 2.26 17.11
CA CYS A 47 -5.79 2.06 18.55
C CYS A 47 -5.63 3.38 19.30
N CYS A 48 -4.62 4.20 18.99
CA CYS A 48 -4.47 5.53 19.57
C CYS A 48 -5.71 6.41 19.29
N TYR A 49 -6.21 6.38 18.06
CA TYR A 49 -7.43 7.12 17.70
C TYR A 49 -8.65 6.65 18.48
N LEU A 50 -8.86 5.34 18.62
CA LEU A 50 -9.97 4.79 19.41
C LEU A 50 -9.89 5.18 20.89
N LEU A 51 -8.69 5.28 21.44
CA LEU A 51 -8.47 5.70 22.82
C LEU A 51 -8.68 7.21 23.02
N VAL A 52 -8.15 8.06 22.13
CA VAL A 52 -8.31 9.52 22.20
C VAL A 52 -9.78 9.92 22.10
N THR A 53 -10.53 9.31 21.18
CA THR A 53 -11.95 9.63 20.95
C THR A 53 -12.90 9.01 21.98
N ALA A 54 -12.41 8.19 22.91
CA ALA A 54 -13.23 7.60 23.97
C ALA A 54 -13.69 8.61 25.05
N GLY A 55 -13.09 9.79 25.09
CA GLY A 55 -13.54 10.90 25.95
C GLY A 55 -13.19 10.77 27.44
N TRP A 56 -12.38 9.78 27.85
CA TRP A 56 -11.89 9.67 29.27
C TRP A 56 -10.76 10.65 29.54
N TYR A 57 -10.25 11.25 28.50
CA TYR A 57 -9.07 12.06 28.52
C TYR A 57 -9.49 13.54 28.53
N ARG A 58 -9.54 14.17 29.71
CA ARG A 58 -10.01 15.55 29.88
C ARG A 58 -8.91 16.55 30.13
N GLU A 59 -7.72 16.09 30.57
CA GLU A 59 -6.63 16.98 30.93
C GLU A 59 -5.46 16.84 29.96
N PRO A 60 -4.83 17.92 29.50
CA PRO A 60 -3.64 17.86 28.66
C PRO A 60 -2.50 17.24 29.46
N ASN A 61 -2.15 16.02 29.12
CA ASN A 61 -1.00 15.33 29.70
C ASN A 61 -0.18 14.62 28.58
N ILE A 62 1.02 14.17 28.96
CA ILE A 62 1.96 13.55 28.00
C ILE A 62 1.40 12.31 27.35
N PHE A 63 0.58 11.53 28.04
CA PHE A 63 -0.06 10.34 27.51
C PHE A 63 -1.06 10.67 26.42
N GLY A 64 -1.89 11.70 26.58
CA GLY A 64 -2.82 12.12 25.56
C GLY A 64 -2.15 12.77 24.34
N LEU A 65 -1.07 13.51 24.56
CA LEU A 65 -0.25 13.98 23.45
C LEU A 65 0.25 12.78 22.62
N PHE A 66 0.77 11.75 23.29
CA PHE A 66 1.22 10.52 22.60
C PHE A 66 0.09 9.87 21.80
N LEU A 67 -1.10 9.72 22.39
CA LEU A 67 -2.26 9.16 21.71
C LEU A 67 -2.72 10.05 20.54
N ALA A 68 -2.70 11.36 20.69
CA ALA A 68 -3.07 12.32 19.65
C ALA A 68 -2.10 12.28 18.48
N LEU A 69 -0.79 12.21 18.73
CA LEU A 69 0.23 12.04 17.69
C LEU A 69 0.05 10.73 16.93
N GLY A 70 -0.20 9.63 17.66
CA GLY A 70 -0.51 8.33 17.06
C GLY A 70 -1.76 8.39 16.18
N ALA A 71 -2.84 8.97 16.68
CA ALA A 71 -4.07 9.15 15.92
C ALA A 71 -3.87 9.98 14.65
N GLY A 72 -3.12 11.10 14.76
CA GLY A 72 -2.79 11.98 13.62
C GLY A 72 -1.95 11.33 12.55
N ALA A 73 -1.20 10.26 12.87
CA ALA A 73 -0.42 9.50 11.90
C ALA A 73 -1.28 8.57 11.01
N THR A 74 -2.52 8.25 11.41
CA THR A 74 -3.36 7.23 10.74
C THR A 74 -3.53 7.46 9.24
N PRO A 75 -3.91 8.65 8.73
CA PRO A 75 -4.11 8.85 7.30
C PRO A 75 -2.82 8.67 6.48
N GLY A 76 -1.71 9.17 6.99
CA GLY A 76 -0.40 9.03 6.35
C GLY A 76 0.09 7.58 6.33
N LEU A 77 -0.06 6.85 7.44
CA LEU A 77 0.28 5.43 7.54
C LEU A 77 -0.60 4.58 6.62
N PHE A 78 -1.88 4.90 6.50
CA PHE A 78 -2.76 4.24 5.55
C PHE A 78 -2.29 4.42 4.11
N TRP A 79 -1.90 5.64 3.71
CA TRP A 79 -1.33 5.87 2.39
C TRP A 79 -0.02 5.10 2.16
N LEU A 80 0.90 5.10 3.13
CA LEU A 80 2.14 4.32 3.03
C LEU A 80 1.87 2.82 2.92
N PHE A 81 0.91 2.31 3.69
CA PHE A 81 0.46 0.92 3.63
C PHE A 81 -0.11 0.57 2.25
N THR A 82 -1.00 1.41 1.68
CA THR A 82 -1.57 1.16 0.36
C THR A 82 -0.50 1.12 -0.73
N ARG A 83 0.51 1.97 -0.66
CA ARG A 83 1.67 1.94 -1.57
C ARG A 83 2.45 0.64 -1.44
N ALA A 84 2.86 0.28 -0.24
CA ALA A 84 3.63 -0.94 -0.01
C ALA A 84 2.84 -2.19 -0.42
N TRP A 85 1.53 -2.20 -0.18
CA TRP A 85 0.71 -3.38 -0.41
C TRP A 85 0.25 -3.55 -1.87
N PHE A 86 -0.14 -2.45 -2.53
CA PHE A 86 -0.67 -2.53 -3.90
C PHE A 86 0.38 -2.33 -4.99
N SER A 87 1.46 -1.60 -4.69
CA SER A 87 2.55 -1.36 -5.64
C SER A 87 3.77 -2.26 -5.38
N ASP A 88 3.68 -3.15 -4.37
CA ASP A 88 4.75 -4.06 -3.95
C ASP A 88 6.09 -3.31 -3.71
N GLU A 89 6.02 -2.08 -3.13
CA GLU A 89 7.22 -1.31 -2.78
C GLU A 89 7.92 -1.94 -1.55
N ASP A 90 9.21 -2.24 -1.67
CA ASP A 90 10.01 -2.82 -0.59
C ASP A 90 10.62 -1.78 0.36
N ARG A 91 10.58 -0.50 -0.01
CA ARG A 91 11.16 0.60 0.77
C ARG A 91 10.27 1.84 0.73
N VAL A 92 10.15 2.49 1.88
CA VAL A 92 9.47 3.78 1.97
C VAL A 92 10.39 4.89 1.48
N LYS A 93 9.91 5.74 0.56
CA LYS A 93 10.69 6.89 0.06
C LYS A 93 10.83 7.95 1.15
N PRO A 94 12.04 8.55 1.35
CA PRO A 94 12.25 9.55 2.40
C PRO A 94 11.27 10.72 2.36
N GLY A 95 10.92 11.21 1.17
CA GLY A 95 9.93 12.29 1.00
C GLY A 95 8.52 11.90 1.47
N ALA A 96 8.13 10.63 1.36
CA ALA A 96 6.84 10.16 1.87
C ALA A 96 6.84 10.11 3.41
N VAL A 97 7.95 9.66 4.02
CA VAL A 97 8.12 9.71 5.48
C VAL A 97 8.05 11.14 5.98
N LEU A 98 8.72 12.07 5.29
CA LEU A 98 8.72 13.49 5.66
C LEU A 98 7.30 14.08 5.64
N LEU A 99 6.50 13.78 4.62
CA LEU A 99 5.11 14.26 4.53
C LEU A 99 4.25 13.76 5.71
N VAL A 100 4.38 12.48 6.07
CA VAL A 100 3.68 11.91 7.22
C VAL A 100 4.17 12.54 8.52
N ALA A 101 5.49 12.72 8.70
CA ALA A 101 6.06 13.35 9.86
C ALA A 101 5.59 14.80 10.04
N LEU A 102 5.52 15.58 8.96
CA LEU A 102 4.99 16.95 9.00
C LEU A 102 3.52 16.99 9.43
N SER A 103 2.70 16.05 8.96
CA SER A 103 1.30 15.95 9.41
C SER A 103 1.19 15.62 10.89
N VAL A 104 2.02 14.70 11.40
CA VAL A 104 2.06 14.34 12.83
C VAL A 104 2.55 15.52 13.68
N ILE A 105 3.59 16.23 13.23
CA ILE A 105 4.08 17.44 13.90
C ILE A 105 2.97 18.50 13.98
N ASN A 106 2.25 18.73 12.88
CA ASN A 106 1.12 19.66 12.89
C ASN A 106 0.05 19.26 13.92
N THR A 107 -0.25 17.96 14.07
CA THR A 107 -1.16 17.48 15.13
C THR A 107 -0.63 17.78 16.52
N GLY A 108 0.66 17.55 16.77
CA GLY A 108 1.31 17.87 18.05
C GLY A 108 1.27 19.36 18.38
N VAL A 109 1.57 20.19 17.39
CA VAL A 109 1.52 21.64 17.53
C VAL A 109 0.10 22.11 17.88
N THR A 110 -0.94 21.56 17.21
CA THR A 110 -2.34 21.89 17.51
C THR A 110 -2.70 21.52 18.97
N GLN A 111 -2.24 20.38 19.45
CA GLN A 111 -2.51 19.90 20.81
C GLN A 111 -1.78 20.72 21.90
N LEU A 112 -0.63 21.29 21.58
CA LEU A 112 0.18 22.08 22.52
C LEU A 112 -0.11 23.58 22.45
N SER A 113 -0.86 24.07 21.47
CA SER A 113 -1.12 25.50 21.28
C SER A 113 -2.26 25.98 22.16
N PHE A 114 -2.03 27.04 22.89
CA PHE A 114 -3.02 27.78 23.69
C PHE A 114 -3.03 29.23 23.21
N PRO A 115 -4.21 29.89 23.17
CA PRO A 115 -5.58 29.42 23.43
C PRO A 115 -6.18 28.58 22.30
N GLU A 116 -7.12 27.71 22.67
CA GLU A 116 -7.79 26.79 21.70
C GLU A 116 -8.47 27.53 20.53
N ASP A 117 -9.01 28.74 20.80
CA ASP A 117 -9.73 29.55 19.80
C ASP A 117 -8.83 30.52 19.01
N GLY A 118 -7.50 30.34 19.09
CA GLY A 118 -6.56 31.24 18.41
C GLY A 118 -6.51 31.03 16.90
N PRO A 119 -6.15 32.09 16.10
CA PRO A 119 -6.06 31.98 14.63
C PRO A 119 -5.05 30.92 14.19
N PHE A 120 -4.06 30.64 15.01
CA PHE A 120 -3.07 29.59 14.78
C PHE A 120 -3.70 28.20 14.79
N ASN A 121 -4.57 27.90 15.76
CA ASN A 121 -5.28 26.63 15.85
C ASN A 121 -6.27 26.46 14.70
N ALA A 122 -6.93 27.52 14.25
CA ALA A 122 -7.79 27.49 13.07
C ALA A 122 -7.01 27.09 11.81
N VAL A 123 -5.84 27.69 11.57
CA VAL A 123 -4.98 27.37 10.43
C VAL A 123 -4.45 25.94 10.51
N SER A 124 -3.94 25.53 11.69
CA SER A 124 -3.42 24.17 11.93
C SER A 124 -4.51 23.11 11.72
N GLY A 125 -5.74 23.36 12.19
CA GLY A 125 -6.88 22.48 11.97
C GLY A 125 -7.28 22.37 10.48
N VAL A 126 -7.20 23.46 9.70
CA VAL A 126 -7.41 23.43 8.26
C VAL A 126 -6.31 22.59 7.59
N LEU A 127 -5.04 22.80 7.96
CA LEU A 127 -3.91 22.03 7.42
C LEU A 127 -4.06 20.53 7.70
N PHE A 128 -4.50 20.16 8.90
CA PHE A 128 -4.76 18.76 9.25
C PHE A 128 -5.84 18.14 8.35
N ARG A 129 -6.97 18.83 8.14
CA ARG A 129 -8.06 18.35 7.26
C ARG A 129 -7.61 18.22 5.82
N VAL A 130 -6.87 19.21 5.31
CA VAL A 130 -6.31 19.17 3.95
C VAL A 130 -5.33 18.00 3.80
N ALA A 131 -4.44 17.79 4.77
CA ALA A 131 -3.51 16.67 4.76
C ALA A 131 -4.23 15.31 4.79
N MET A 132 -5.27 15.16 5.61
CA MET A 132 -6.09 13.96 5.69
C MET A 132 -6.74 13.64 4.33
N LEU A 133 -7.35 14.62 3.68
CA LEU A 133 -7.97 14.46 2.37
C LEU A 133 -6.92 14.16 1.29
N ALA A 134 -5.76 14.82 1.34
CA ALA A 134 -4.66 14.58 0.41
C ALA A 134 -4.10 13.16 0.53
N PHE A 135 -3.90 12.64 1.75
CA PHE A 135 -3.47 11.26 1.96
C PHE A 135 -4.53 10.25 1.50
N ALA A 136 -5.82 10.52 1.75
CA ALA A 136 -6.91 9.68 1.26
C ALA A 136 -6.93 9.66 -0.27
N ALA A 137 -6.83 10.80 -0.93
CA ALA A 137 -6.78 10.91 -2.39
C ALA A 137 -5.54 10.20 -2.96
N ALA A 138 -4.38 10.35 -2.30
CA ALA A 138 -3.15 9.66 -2.69
C ALA A 138 -3.26 8.14 -2.53
N ALA A 139 -3.88 7.65 -1.46
CA ALA A 139 -4.15 6.22 -1.28
C ALA A 139 -5.10 5.69 -2.36
N PHE A 140 -6.17 6.42 -2.69
CA PHE A 140 -7.06 6.09 -3.80
C PHE A 140 -6.32 6.00 -5.13
N TRP A 141 -5.46 6.97 -5.41
CA TRP A 141 -4.66 6.99 -6.63
C TRP A 141 -3.76 5.76 -6.75
N GLU A 142 -3.09 5.36 -5.67
CA GLU A 142 -2.26 4.15 -5.68
C GLU A 142 -3.07 2.88 -5.94
N VAL A 143 -4.24 2.75 -5.29
CA VAL A 143 -5.14 1.61 -5.50
C VAL A 143 -5.65 1.55 -6.94
N TRP A 144 -5.96 2.71 -7.52
CA TRP A 144 -6.44 2.81 -8.90
C TRP A 144 -5.35 2.52 -9.92
N LYS A 145 -4.19 3.19 -9.79
CA LYS A 145 -3.08 3.11 -10.73
C LYS A 145 -2.52 1.70 -10.87
N SER A 146 -2.38 0.97 -9.77
CA SER A 146 -1.77 -0.36 -9.75
C SER A 146 -2.72 -1.52 -10.09
N ARG A 147 -3.99 -1.23 -10.47
CA ARG A 147 -5.04 -2.25 -10.65
C ARG A 147 -4.79 -3.21 -11.82
N GLU A 148 -4.27 -2.69 -12.95
CA GLU A 148 -4.12 -3.44 -14.20
C GLU A 148 -2.98 -4.45 -14.13
N GLY A 149 -1.88 -4.10 -13.47
CA GLY A 149 -0.72 -4.95 -13.30
C GLY A 149 -0.82 -5.98 -12.18
N ASP A 150 -1.87 -5.95 -11.37
CA ASP A 150 -2.00 -6.83 -10.19
C ASP A 150 -2.34 -8.26 -10.59
N LEU A 151 -1.45 -9.21 -10.30
CA LEU A 151 -1.61 -10.63 -10.59
C LEU A 151 -2.21 -11.42 -9.42
N VAL A 152 -2.32 -10.80 -8.22
CA VAL A 152 -2.85 -11.45 -7.03
C VAL A 152 -4.38 -11.32 -7.00
N GLU A 153 -5.09 -12.38 -7.39
CA GLU A 153 -6.55 -12.37 -7.53
C GLU A 153 -7.31 -11.98 -6.26
N PRO A 154 -6.97 -12.47 -5.04
CA PRO A 154 -7.62 -12.02 -3.81
C PRO A 154 -7.46 -10.52 -3.58
N ARG A 155 -6.25 -9.96 -3.83
CA ARG A 155 -5.97 -8.53 -3.70
C ARG A 155 -6.78 -7.69 -4.68
N ARG A 156 -6.95 -8.15 -5.93
CA ARG A 156 -7.81 -7.51 -6.94
C ARG A 156 -9.26 -7.41 -6.48
N LYS A 157 -9.81 -8.49 -5.92
CA LYS A 157 -11.20 -8.53 -5.40
C LYS A 157 -11.40 -7.62 -4.18
N MET A 158 -10.36 -7.39 -3.41
CA MET A 158 -10.39 -6.48 -2.25
C MET A 158 -10.37 -5.00 -2.63
N ARG A 159 -9.76 -4.62 -3.76
CA ARG A 159 -9.59 -3.21 -4.17
C ARG A 159 -10.89 -2.41 -4.15
N PRO A 160 -11.98 -2.82 -4.84
CA PRO A 160 -13.21 -2.05 -4.84
C PRO A 160 -13.84 -1.94 -3.44
N ARG A 161 -13.69 -2.97 -2.61
CA ARG A 161 -14.18 -2.96 -1.23
C ARG A 161 -13.42 -1.96 -0.36
N ILE A 162 -12.09 -1.93 -0.47
CA ILE A 162 -11.26 -0.96 0.26
C ILE A 162 -11.59 0.47 -0.19
N ILE A 163 -11.72 0.69 -1.50
CA ILE A 163 -12.10 1.98 -2.05
C ILE A 163 -13.45 2.42 -1.49
N ALA A 164 -14.46 1.55 -1.51
CA ALA A 164 -15.80 1.86 -1.02
C ALA A 164 -15.80 2.16 0.48
N VAL A 165 -15.14 1.33 1.30
CA VAL A 165 -15.10 1.49 2.76
C VAL A 165 -14.34 2.76 3.15
N VAL A 166 -13.15 2.98 2.58
CA VAL A 166 -12.34 4.16 2.90
C VAL A 166 -12.99 5.43 2.36
N GLY A 167 -13.55 5.39 1.14
CA GLY A 167 -14.27 6.53 0.56
C GLY A 167 -15.49 6.91 1.40
N PHE A 168 -16.29 5.94 1.81
CA PHE A 168 -17.41 6.17 2.72
C PHE A 168 -16.95 6.79 4.04
N TYR A 169 -15.89 6.23 4.63
CA TYR A 169 -15.34 6.72 5.89
C TYR A 169 -14.84 8.17 5.79
N VAL A 170 -14.13 8.53 4.72
CA VAL A 170 -13.66 9.90 4.47
C VAL A 170 -14.84 10.86 4.35
N VAL A 171 -15.92 10.48 3.65
CA VAL A 171 -17.14 11.29 3.55
C VAL A 171 -17.81 11.48 4.90
N VAL A 172 -17.89 10.43 5.71
CA VAL A 172 -18.47 10.50 7.07
C VAL A 172 -17.67 11.43 7.98
N ILE A 173 -16.34 11.34 7.96
CA ILE A 173 -15.49 12.26 8.74
C ILE A 173 -15.64 13.70 8.25
N ALA A 174 -15.57 13.93 6.94
CA ALA A 174 -15.71 15.28 6.39
C ALA A 174 -17.06 15.91 6.77
N PHE A 175 -18.13 15.13 6.71
CA PHE A 175 -19.46 15.58 7.14
C PHE A 175 -19.50 15.89 8.64
N ALA A 176 -18.93 15.03 9.48
CA ALA A 176 -18.89 15.24 10.93
C ALA A 176 -18.09 16.49 11.32
N GLU A 177 -16.97 16.73 10.67
CA GLU A 177 -16.15 17.93 10.85
C GLU A 177 -16.89 19.21 10.47
N VAL A 178 -17.59 19.21 9.33
CA VAL A 178 -18.41 20.33 8.89
C VAL A 178 -19.57 20.58 9.85
N ALA A 179 -20.22 19.51 10.30
CA ALA A 179 -21.34 19.59 11.23
C ALA A 179 -20.89 20.10 12.63
N ALA A 180 -19.73 19.68 13.09
CA ALA A 180 -19.15 20.14 14.36
C ALA A 180 -18.74 21.61 14.30
N HIS A 181 -18.15 22.06 13.18
CA HIS A 181 -17.72 23.45 13.00
C HIS A 181 -18.89 24.44 12.95
N ASN A 182 -20.03 24.03 12.41
CA ASN A 182 -21.21 24.89 12.29
C ASN A 182 -22.18 24.79 13.47
N GLU A 183 -21.77 24.19 14.60
CA GLU A 183 -22.60 23.94 15.80
C GLU A 183 -23.91 23.18 15.49
N ILE A 184 -24.03 22.58 14.30
CA ILE A 184 -25.19 21.80 13.86
C ILE A 184 -25.16 20.42 14.55
N ALA A 185 -23.96 19.99 14.99
CA ALA A 185 -23.73 18.70 15.57
C ALA A 185 -23.55 18.77 17.09
N ASP A 186 -24.45 18.15 17.81
CA ASP A 186 -24.22 17.80 19.21
C ASP A 186 -23.05 16.81 19.33
N LYS A 187 -22.38 16.82 20.50
CA LYS A 187 -21.29 15.86 20.87
C LYS A 187 -21.65 14.38 20.61
N SER A 188 -22.93 14.09 20.51
CA SER A 188 -23.49 12.78 20.12
C SER A 188 -23.09 12.34 18.72
N ILE A 189 -22.99 13.27 17.75
CA ILE A 189 -22.64 12.94 16.35
C ILE A 189 -21.17 12.55 16.25
N ILE A 190 -20.28 13.23 16.98
CA ILE A 190 -18.86 12.88 17.04
C ILE A 190 -18.68 11.46 17.61
N ARG A 191 -19.50 11.07 18.58
CA ARG A 191 -19.52 9.69 19.12
C ARG A 191 -20.01 8.67 18.09
N ILE A 192 -21.07 8.98 17.36
CA ILE A 192 -21.58 8.12 16.29
C ILE A 192 -20.53 7.88 15.21
N VAL A 193 -19.81 8.94 14.82
CA VAL A 193 -18.69 8.82 13.88
C VAL A 193 -17.56 7.94 14.44
N GLY A 194 -17.19 8.11 15.70
CA GLY A 194 -16.23 7.23 16.39
C GLY A 194 -16.69 5.76 16.37
N SER A 195 -17.97 5.51 16.60
CA SER A 195 -18.54 4.15 16.57
C SER A 195 -18.58 3.55 15.17
N THR A 196 -18.74 4.34 14.10
CA THR A 196 -18.65 3.82 12.72
C THR A 196 -17.27 3.29 12.38
N ILE A 197 -16.18 3.86 12.94
CA ILE A 197 -14.83 3.31 12.79
C ILE A 197 -14.74 1.89 13.33
N ILE A 198 -15.37 1.63 14.47
CA ILE A 198 -15.37 0.29 15.06
C ILE A 198 -16.01 -0.71 14.09
N LEU A 199 -17.13 -0.35 13.47
CA LEU A 199 -17.77 -1.19 12.46
C LEU A 199 -16.89 -1.40 11.24
N VAL A 200 -16.20 -0.35 10.77
CA VAL A 200 -15.26 -0.45 9.65
C VAL A 200 -14.10 -1.38 10.00
N VAL A 201 -13.52 -1.24 11.19
CA VAL A 201 -12.44 -2.13 11.67
C VAL A 201 -12.92 -3.56 11.78
N LEU A 202 -14.10 -3.79 12.35
CA LEU A 202 -14.67 -5.14 12.47
C LEU A 202 -14.97 -5.76 11.10
N ALA A 203 -15.55 -5.00 10.18
CA ALA A 203 -15.84 -5.46 8.82
C ALA A 203 -14.53 -5.75 8.05
N PHE A 204 -13.50 -4.92 8.21
CA PHE A 204 -12.19 -5.14 7.61
C PHE A 204 -11.51 -6.39 8.18
N CYS A 205 -11.50 -6.56 9.50
CA CYS A 205 -10.97 -7.77 10.14
C CYS A 205 -11.73 -9.01 9.69
N ALA A 206 -13.06 -8.98 9.65
CA ALA A 206 -13.88 -10.10 9.18
C ALA A 206 -13.57 -10.46 7.72
N ALA A 207 -13.41 -9.47 6.85
CA ALA A 207 -13.02 -9.69 5.46
C ALA A 207 -11.62 -10.30 5.33
N LEU A 208 -10.67 -9.86 6.16
CA LEU A 208 -9.30 -10.41 6.17
C LEU A 208 -9.24 -11.83 6.72
N PHE A 209 -10.01 -12.17 7.75
CA PHE A 209 -10.07 -13.52 8.30
C PHE A 209 -10.67 -14.55 7.31
N GLN A 210 -11.47 -14.10 6.35
CA GLN A 210 -12.00 -14.95 5.28
C GLN A 210 -10.97 -15.27 4.19
N MET A 211 -9.83 -14.57 4.16
CA MET A 211 -8.80 -14.71 3.13
C MET A 211 -7.58 -15.47 3.66
N ARG A 212 -6.97 -16.30 2.81
CA ARG A 212 -5.67 -16.90 3.15
C ARG A 212 -4.62 -15.81 3.24
N GLN A 213 -3.94 -15.71 4.37
CA GLN A 213 -2.90 -14.70 4.60
C GLN A 213 -1.75 -14.78 3.59
N ALA A 214 -1.38 -16.00 3.18
CA ALA A 214 -0.36 -16.21 2.14
C ALA A 214 -0.72 -15.54 0.80
N ASP A 215 -2.00 -15.43 0.49
CA ASP A 215 -2.47 -14.79 -0.75
C ASP A 215 -2.35 -13.26 -0.68
N LEU A 216 -2.40 -12.68 0.53
CA LEU A 216 -2.37 -11.22 0.74
C LEU A 216 -0.95 -10.67 0.89
N PHE A 217 -0.10 -11.33 1.66
CA PHE A 217 1.22 -10.83 2.06
C PHE A 217 2.39 -11.64 1.49
N GLY A 218 2.09 -12.73 0.77
CA GLY A 218 3.08 -13.66 0.24
C GLY A 218 3.42 -14.81 1.19
N PRO A 219 4.26 -15.75 0.78
CA PRO A 219 4.64 -16.89 1.60
C PRO A 219 5.41 -16.44 2.85
N THR A 220 5.12 -17.10 3.98
CA THR A 220 5.63 -16.78 5.32
C THR A 220 7.12 -17.05 5.55
N ALA A 221 7.75 -17.81 4.65
CA ALA A 221 9.18 -18.11 4.69
C ALA A 221 9.66 -18.36 3.25
N PRO A 222 10.98 -18.38 2.97
CA PRO A 222 11.48 -18.98 1.76
C PRO A 222 11.09 -20.46 1.79
N VAL A 223 9.90 -20.76 1.32
CA VAL A 223 9.40 -22.12 1.19
C VAL A 223 10.39 -22.83 0.29
N GLN A 224 11.14 -23.79 0.84
CA GLN A 224 11.72 -24.83 0.02
C GLN A 224 10.61 -25.26 -0.94
N ARG A 225 10.84 -25.10 -2.22
CA ARG A 225 9.87 -25.30 -3.32
C ARG A 225 9.19 -26.69 -3.37
N SER A 226 9.38 -27.51 -2.36
CA SER A 226 8.95 -28.92 -2.30
C SER A 226 7.51 -29.16 -1.85
N ASN A 227 6.78 -28.16 -1.23
CA ASN A 227 5.47 -28.40 -0.60
C ASN A 227 4.37 -27.41 -0.95
N LEU A 228 4.44 -26.74 -2.10
CA LEU A 228 3.25 -26.11 -2.66
C LEU A 228 2.27 -27.24 -3.06
N PRO A 229 0.96 -27.13 -2.73
CA PRO A 229 -0.02 -28.02 -3.33
C PRO A 229 0.24 -28.00 -4.84
N LYS A 230 0.54 -29.15 -5.43
CA LYS A 230 0.72 -29.26 -6.89
C LYS A 230 -0.47 -28.53 -7.51
N ALA A 231 -0.22 -27.33 -8.09
CA ALA A 231 -1.15 -26.73 -9.01
C ALA A 231 -1.52 -27.84 -9.99
N GLN A 232 -2.81 -27.97 -10.31
CA GLN A 232 -3.22 -28.88 -11.39
C GLN A 232 -2.25 -28.68 -12.55
N PRO A 233 -1.83 -29.78 -13.22
CA PRO A 233 -0.83 -29.70 -14.28
C PRO A 233 -1.20 -28.52 -15.17
N ASP A 234 -0.29 -27.60 -15.34
CA ASP A 234 -0.43 -26.52 -16.29
C ASP A 234 -0.48 -27.19 -17.65
N ASP A 235 -1.49 -26.88 -18.44
CA ASP A 235 -1.66 -27.39 -19.81
C ASP A 235 -0.54 -26.87 -20.74
N GLY A 236 0.69 -26.71 -20.25
CA GLY A 236 1.83 -26.17 -20.98
C GLY A 236 1.82 -24.64 -21.15
N LEU A 237 0.93 -23.93 -20.47
CA LEU A 237 0.80 -22.47 -20.61
C LEU A 237 2.05 -21.73 -20.13
N SER A 238 2.73 -22.19 -19.07
CA SER A 238 3.98 -21.58 -18.62
C SER A 238 5.09 -21.72 -19.66
N GLU A 239 5.24 -22.89 -20.27
CA GLU A 239 6.21 -23.13 -21.34
C GLU A 239 5.88 -22.31 -22.60
N LYS A 240 4.61 -22.29 -22.99
CA LYS A 240 4.11 -21.48 -24.10
C LYS A 240 4.37 -19.99 -23.89
N LEU A 241 4.13 -19.48 -22.67
CA LEU A 241 4.43 -18.10 -22.28
C LEU A 241 5.93 -17.80 -22.38
N LEU A 242 6.78 -18.62 -21.75
CA LEU A 242 8.22 -18.41 -21.76
C LEU A 242 8.81 -18.48 -23.18
N ALA A 243 8.34 -19.44 -23.99
CA ALA A 243 8.72 -19.54 -25.39
C ALA A 243 8.30 -18.33 -26.23
N HIS A 244 7.08 -17.81 -26.00
CA HIS A 244 6.59 -16.60 -26.66
C HIS A 244 7.43 -15.36 -26.26
N MET A 245 7.69 -15.17 -24.96
CA MET A 245 8.52 -14.07 -24.47
C MET A 245 9.94 -14.09 -25.04
N ALA A 246 10.54 -15.28 -25.19
CA ALA A 246 11.88 -15.45 -25.73
C ALA A 246 11.92 -15.26 -27.27
N ARG A 247 10.96 -15.83 -28.00
CA ARG A 247 10.96 -15.84 -29.47
C ARG A 247 10.51 -14.49 -30.05
N GLU A 248 9.41 -13.95 -29.55
CA GLU A 248 8.82 -12.71 -30.06
C GLU A 248 9.38 -11.45 -29.37
N MET A 249 10.21 -11.60 -28.35
CA MET A 249 10.72 -10.49 -27.53
C MET A 249 9.59 -9.53 -27.09
N ALA A 250 8.43 -10.11 -26.71
CA ALA A 250 7.20 -9.37 -26.46
C ALA A 250 7.39 -8.26 -25.38
N HIS A 251 8.38 -8.40 -24.48
CA HIS A 251 8.72 -7.41 -23.47
C HIS A 251 9.20 -6.06 -24.03
N ARG A 252 9.64 -6.00 -25.30
CA ARG A 252 10.05 -4.75 -25.96
C ARG A 252 8.87 -3.85 -26.31
N ASP A 253 7.66 -4.40 -26.36
CA ASP A 253 6.47 -3.59 -26.53
C ASP A 253 6.20 -2.78 -25.23
N GLU A 254 6.41 -1.48 -25.31
CA GLU A 254 6.17 -0.53 -24.20
C GLU A 254 4.73 -0.61 -23.69
N THR A 255 3.77 -0.84 -24.61
CA THR A 255 2.32 -0.86 -24.33
C THR A 255 1.79 -2.26 -23.98
N LEU A 256 2.67 -3.25 -23.81
CA LEU A 256 2.25 -4.61 -23.51
C LEU A 256 1.51 -4.68 -22.17
N SER A 257 0.23 -5.01 -22.23
CA SER A 257 -0.60 -5.33 -21.07
C SER A 257 -0.81 -6.84 -20.95
N ILE A 258 -1.24 -7.30 -19.79
CA ILE A 258 -1.53 -8.72 -19.60
C ILE A 258 -2.70 -9.19 -20.48
N ALA A 259 -3.67 -8.31 -20.76
CA ALA A 259 -4.76 -8.58 -21.67
C ALA A 259 -4.24 -8.81 -23.12
N LYS A 260 -3.32 -7.93 -23.57
CA LYS A 260 -2.70 -8.04 -24.90
C LYS A 260 -1.86 -9.31 -25.02
N LEU A 261 -1.07 -9.63 -23.98
CA LEU A 261 -0.28 -10.85 -23.94
C LEU A 261 -1.15 -12.12 -23.94
N ALA A 262 -2.26 -12.10 -23.19
CA ALA A 262 -3.22 -13.20 -23.19
C ALA A 262 -3.86 -13.39 -24.57
N GLN A 263 -4.20 -12.30 -25.24
CA GLN A 263 -4.71 -12.34 -26.63
C GLN A 263 -3.67 -12.91 -27.60
N GLN A 264 -2.41 -12.51 -27.50
CA GLN A 264 -1.31 -13.04 -28.33
C GLN A 264 -1.12 -14.55 -28.15
N LEU A 265 -1.30 -15.03 -26.92
CA LEU A 265 -1.22 -16.45 -26.59
C LEU A 265 -2.51 -17.24 -26.90
N GLY A 266 -3.61 -16.57 -27.26
CA GLY A 266 -4.92 -17.22 -27.43
C GLY A 266 -5.49 -17.77 -26.12
N GLU A 267 -5.15 -17.14 -24.98
CA GLU A 267 -5.50 -17.60 -23.64
C GLU A 267 -6.38 -16.59 -22.90
N GLN A 268 -7.08 -17.07 -21.88
CA GLN A 268 -7.88 -16.20 -21.02
C GLN A 268 -6.96 -15.46 -20.02
N GLU A 269 -7.22 -14.18 -19.83
CA GLU A 269 -6.39 -13.31 -18.99
C GLU A 269 -6.24 -13.85 -17.55
N TYR A 270 -7.30 -14.43 -16.96
CA TYR A 270 -7.24 -14.96 -15.60
C TYR A 270 -6.30 -16.17 -15.48
N ARG A 271 -6.22 -17.03 -16.52
CA ARG A 271 -5.29 -18.16 -16.56
C ARG A 271 -3.87 -17.68 -16.62
N LEU A 272 -3.58 -16.70 -17.50
CA LEU A 272 -2.26 -16.12 -17.63
C LEU A 272 -1.82 -15.43 -16.34
N ARG A 273 -2.69 -14.66 -15.66
CA ARG A 273 -2.42 -14.06 -14.34
C ARG A 273 -2.03 -15.13 -13.32
N ARG A 274 -2.79 -16.21 -13.27
CA ARG A 274 -2.54 -17.32 -12.36
C ARG A 274 -1.19 -17.99 -12.65
N THR A 275 -0.88 -18.24 -13.90
CA THR A 275 0.40 -18.85 -14.33
C THR A 275 1.57 -17.97 -13.94
N ILE A 276 1.56 -16.68 -14.27
CA ILE A 276 2.64 -15.74 -13.92
C ILE A 276 2.78 -15.60 -12.39
N ASN A 277 1.66 -15.57 -11.65
CA ASN A 277 1.70 -15.43 -10.21
C ASN A 277 2.11 -16.71 -9.49
N GLN A 278 1.42 -17.83 -9.74
CA GLN A 278 1.58 -19.06 -8.96
C GLN A 278 2.75 -19.92 -9.42
N GLN A 279 3.07 -19.93 -10.72
CA GLN A 279 4.13 -20.78 -11.26
C GLN A 279 5.44 -20.02 -11.42
N LEU A 280 5.39 -18.78 -11.92
CA LEU A 280 6.59 -17.96 -12.13
C LEU A 280 6.90 -17.05 -10.93
N GLY A 281 6.01 -16.96 -9.93
CA GLY A 281 6.25 -16.27 -8.65
C GLY A 281 6.15 -14.74 -8.70
N HIS A 282 5.66 -14.15 -9.78
CA HIS A 282 5.51 -12.71 -9.89
C HIS A 282 4.15 -12.23 -9.35
N ARG A 283 4.16 -11.20 -8.50
CA ARG A 283 2.94 -10.60 -7.95
C ARG A 283 2.37 -9.46 -8.81
N ASN A 284 3.22 -8.90 -9.67
CA ASN A 284 2.89 -7.76 -10.52
C ASN A 284 3.41 -8.00 -11.95
N PHE A 285 2.58 -7.69 -12.95
CA PHE A 285 2.92 -7.88 -14.36
C PHE A 285 4.08 -6.99 -14.82
N THR A 286 4.16 -5.75 -14.31
CA THR A 286 5.28 -4.86 -14.58
C THR A 286 6.60 -5.44 -14.06
N SER A 287 6.60 -6.06 -12.87
CA SER A 287 7.77 -6.75 -12.33
C SER A 287 8.19 -7.95 -13.20
N PHE A 288 7.21 -8.72 -13.70
CA PHE A 288 7.47 -9.79 -14.66
C PHE A 288 8.15 -9.27 -15.93
N LEU A 289 7.62 -8.23 -16.57
CA LEU A 289 8.21 -7.61 -17.77
C LEU A 289 9.58 -7.01 -17.49
N ASN A 290 9.74 -6.31 -16.37
CA ASN A 290 11.02 -5.69 -16.00
C ASN A 290 12.13 -6.72 -15.84
N GLY A 291 11.84 -7.97 -15.44
CA GLY A 291 12.81 -9.05 -15.40
C GLY A 291 13.47 -9.26 -16.77
N TYR A 292 12.69 -9.35 -17.84
CA TYR A 292 13.18 -9.51 -19.21
C TYR A 292 13.90 -8.25 -19.71
N ARG A 293 13.27 -7.08 -19.54
CA ARG A 293 13.81 -5.80 -20.00
C ARG A 293 15.17 -5.49 -19.35
N LEU A 294 15.31 -5.72 -18.05
CA LEU A 294 16.57 -5.50 -17.34
C LEU A 294 17.63 -6.52 -17.73
N ALA A 295 17.26 -7.79 -18.01
CA ALA A 295 18.20 -8.76 -18.49
C ALA A 295 18.79 -8.34 -19.86
N GLU A 296 17.95 -7.86 -20.78
CA GLU A 296 18.39 -7.33 -22.07
C GLU A 296 19.29 -6.08 -21.92
N VAL A 297 18.87 -5.11 -21.11
CA VAL A 297 19.68 -3.90 -20.82
C VAL A 297 21.03 -4.27 -20.22
N LYS A 298 21.08 -5.20 -19.27
CA LYS A 298 22.36 -5.62 -18.66
C LYS A 298 23.29 -6.29 -19.68
N ALA A 299 22.76 -7.10 -20.58
CA ALA A 299 23.52 -7.68 -21.66
C ALA A 299 24.12 -6.58 -22.57
N ALA A 300 23.30 -5.62 -22.99
CA ALA A 300 23.74 -4.49 -23.82
C ALA A 300 24.75 -3.57 -23.10
N LEU A 301 24.57 -3.28 -21.82
CA LEU A 301 25.51 -2.48 -21.05
C LEU A 301 26.86 -3.18 -20.79
N SER A 302 26.90 -4.51 -20.88
CA SER A 302 28.10 -5.33 -20.71
C SER A 302 28.80 -5.63 -22.04
N ASP A 303 28.19 -5.28 -23.17
CA ASP A 303 28.73 -5.53 -24.51
C ASP A 303 29.69 -4.38 -24.91
N PRO A 304 31.01 -4.66 -25.11
CA PRO A 304 31.97 -3.66 -25.52
C PRO A 304 31.62 -2.98 -26.86
N THR A 305 30.88 -3.65 -27.74
CA THR A 305 30.47 -3.09 -29.05
C THR A 305 29.41 -2.01 -28.90
N GLN A 306 28.70 -1.99 -27.77
CA GLN A 306 27.65 -1.03 -27.46
C GLN A 306 28.07 0.07 -26.47
N LYS A 307 29.36 0.20 -26.19
CA LYS A 307 29.89 1.16 -25.21
C LYS A 307 29.47 2.61 -25.50
N ASP A 308 29.37 3.00 -26.77
CA ASP A 308 29.04 4.34 -27.21
C ASP A 308 27.53 4.57 -27.42
N VAL A 309 26.71 3.51 -27.31
CA VAL A 309 25.24 3.62 -27.42
C VAL A 309 24.70 4.32 -26.18
N PRO A 310 23.90 5.39 -26.30
CA PRO A 310 23.27 6.06 -25.15
C PRO A 310 22.43 5.09 -24.31
N ILE A 311 22.56 5.18 -22.99
CA ILE A 311 21.81 4.32 -22.04
C ILE A 311 20.28 4.46 -22.25
N ILE A 312 19.82 5.67 -22.61
CA ILE A 312 18.40 5.90 -22.92
C ILE A 312 17.96 5.07 -24.11
N THR A 313 18.75 4.99 -25.17
CA THR A 313 18.45 4.19 -26.37
C THR A 313 18.31 2.71 -26.01
N ILE A 314 19.28 2.16 -25.28
CA ILE A 314 19.23 0.78 -24.79
C ILE A 314 17.99 0.51 -23.96
N ALA A 315 17.60 1.45 -23.08
CA ALA A 315 16.43 1.30 -22.24
C ALA A 315 15.11 1.33 -23.05
N LEU A 316 15.02 2.24 -24.03
CA LEU A 316 13.82 2.33 -24.89
C LEU A 316 13.71 1.08 -25.80
N ASP A 317 14.81 0.62 -26.39
CA ASP A 317 14.86 -0.59 -27.22
C ASP A 317 14.44 -1.85 -26.44
N ALA A 318 14.77 -1.91 -25.14
CA ALA A 318 14.32 -2.96 -24.25
C ALA A 318 12.85 -2.83 -23.80
N GLY A 319 12.13 -1.79 -24.25
CA GLY A 319 10.70 -1.59 -24.00
C GLY A 319 10.34 -0.73 -22.78
N PHE A 320 11.30 0.01 -22.19
CA PHE A 320 10.95 1.01 -21.20
C PHE A 320 10.43 2.28 -21.87
N GLY A 321 9.27 2.81 -21.43
CA GLY A 321 8.68 4.00 -22.03
C GLY A 321 9.39 5.32 -21.68
N SER A 322 10.28 5.33 -20.67
CA SER A 322 11.07 6.51 -20.31
C SER A 322 12.16 6.18 -19.29
N LEU A 323 13.14 7.11 -19.13
CA LEU A 323 14.25 6.96 -18.18
C LEU A 323 13.82 6.84 -16.72
N GLY A 324 12.74 7.47 -16.31
CA GLY A 324 12.31 7.48 -14.92
C GLY A 324 11.97 6.09 -14.37
N PRO A 325 11.03 5.36 -14.97
CA PRO A 325 10.73 3.96 -14.63
C PRO A 325 11.94 3.04 -14.78
N PHE A 326 12.72 3.17 -15.85
CA PHE A 326 13.94 2.40 -16.08
C PHE A 326 14.96 2.57 -14.96
N ASN A 327 15.35 3.79 -14.63
CA ASN A 327 16.36 4.05 -13.60
C ASN A 327 15.91 3.54 -12.22
N ARG A 328 14.60 3.60 -11.91
CA ARG A 328 14.06 3.02 -10.69
C ARG A 328 14.19 1.50 -10.68
N ALA A 329 13.70 0.84 -11.73
CA ALA A 329 13.73 -0.61 -11.84
C ALA A 329 15.18 -1.14 -11.83
N PHE A 330 16.10 -0.45 -12.50
CA PHE A 330 17.51 -0.85 -12.55
C PHE A 330 18.20 -0.72 -11.20
N ARG A 331 18.00 0.41 -10.48
CA ARG A 331 18.57 0.61 -9.13
C ARG A 331 17.97 -0.36 -8.11
N GLU A 332 16.71 -0.69 -8.25
CA GLU A 332 16.03 -1.65 -7.37
C GLU A 332 16.59 -3.07 -7.55
N ALA A 333 16.87 -3.45 -8.81
CA ALA A 333 17.40 -4.77 -9.14
C ALA A 333 18.91 -4.92 -8.85
N GLU A 334 19.72 -3.89 -9.20
CA GLU A 334 21.19 -3.98 -9.19
C GLU A 334 21.86 -3.20 -8.04
N GLY A 335 21.10 -2.42 -7.27
CA GLY A 335 21.63 -1.58 -6.18
C GLY A 335 22.45 -0.37 -6.64
N MET A 336 22.64 -0.18 -7.95
CA MET A 336 23.46 0.88 -8.54
C MET A 336 22.81 1.52 -9.77
N THR A 337 23.39 2.62 -10.26
CA THR A 337 22.92 3.27 -11.48
C THR A 337 23.33 2.50 -12.74
N PRO A 338 22.59 2.61 -13.87
CA PRO A 338 22.99 2.00 -15.14
C PRO A 338 24.38 2.47 -15.62
N SER A 339 24.73 3.74 -15.39
CA SER A 339 26.05 4.29 -15.74
C SER A 339 27.16 3.66 -14.90
N ALA A 340 26.94 3.48 -13.58
CA ALA A 340 27.90 2.83 -12.70
C ALA A 340 28.08 1.35 -13.08
N PHE A 341 26.99 0.67 -13.45
CA PHE A 341 27.01 -0.71 -13.92
C PHE A 341 27.84 -0.84 -15.22
N ARG A 342 27.60 0.03 -16.21
CA ARG A 342 28.38 0.06 -17.45
C ARG A 342 29.88 0.28 -17.18
N ALA A 343 30.22 1.24 -16.34
CA ALA A 343 31.61 1.52 -15.98
C ALA A 343 32.30 0.31 -15.31
N LEU A 344 31.57 -0.40 -14.44
CA LEU A 344 32.08 -1.60 -13.76
C LEU A 344 32.35 -2.77 -14.74
N LYS A 345 31.58 -2.86 -15.84
CA LYS A 345 31.70 -3.94 -16.83
C LYS A 345 32.68 -3.59 -17.97
N ALA A 346 32.98 -2.30 -18.17
CA ALA A 346 33.91 -1.81 -19.18
C ALA A 346 35.38 -1.81 -18.73
N GLY A 347 35.66 -1.96 -17.42
CA GLY A 347 36.99 -2.11 -16.84
C GLY A 347 37.27 -3.56 -16.49
#